data_8244bc489958d2130b8bd2b73df08fef
#
_entry.id   8244bc489958d2130b8bd2b73df08fef
#
_cell.length_a   1.000
_cell.length_b   1.000
_cell.length_c   1.000
_cell.angle_alpha   90.00
_cell.angle_beta   90.00
_cell.angle_gamma   90.00
#
_symmetry.space_group_name_H-M   'P 1'
#
loop_
_entity.id
_entity.type
_entity.pdbx_description
1 polymer ?
#
loop_
_entity_poly.entity_id
_entity_poly.type
_entity_poly.pdbx_seq_one_letter_code
_entity_poly.pdbx_strand_id
1 'polypeptide(L)'
;TPEGWSVTPWTWDWYRQENWAVKTGKQFNDAVQYRRFGGDLQGVLNKLDYLQNLGVTALFMNPLNDAPSLHKYDARNYHHIDVNFGPDPVGDNKIIASENPADPKTWQWTAADKLFLKLVAEAHKRGMKIIMDYSWNHTGTSFWAFEDLVKYQEKSVYKDWYNVTSFDNPATPENEFAFEGWLGNKFLPEIKKVDLTTERKTGHAYEGNINEGAKQHIFAVTKRWLAPDGDVTNGIDGFRLDVADHIGLGFWRDFRKVVRSVQPEAYLVGEIWWEQWPDQLMNPVPYTSGDVFDAVMFYQAYRPARYFFARTNTEINAQQLKDSLLYQWNRLLPDNRYAMMNTSSTHDSPRLLSDFYNTNKYKYHANPNEDK
;
A
#
# COMPACT_ATOMS: atom_id res chain seq x y z
N THR A 1 19.74 11.71 -0.27
CA THR A 1 18.35 11.94 -0.71
C THR A 1 17.99 13.43 -0.57
N PRO A 2 17.00 13.95 -1.33
CA PRO A 2 16.50 15.33 -1.17
C PRO A 2 16.04 15.65 0.25
N GLU A 3 15.50 14.66 0.97
CA GLU A 3 15.07 14.77 2.36
C GLU A 3 16.22 14.73 3.36
N GLY A 4 17.47 14.65 2.90
CA GLY A 4 18.65 14.58 3.76
C GLY A 4 18.89 13.23 4.45
N TRP A 5 18.20 12.15 4.02
CA TRP A 5 18.40 10.81 4.58
C TRP A 5 19.77 10.25 4.22
N SER A 6 20.44 9.64 5.19
CA SER A 6 21.69 8.93 4.95
C SER A 6 21.41 7.54 4.37
N VAL A 7 22.08 7.19 3.29
CA VAL A 7 22.04 5.83 2.74
C VAL A 7 23.03 4.96 3.49
N THR A 8 22.57 3.85 4.04
CA THR A 8 23.42 2.83 4.67
C THR A 8 23.95 1.89 3.59
N PRO A 9 25.23 1.57 3.55
CA PRO A 9 25.77 0.61 2.59
C PRO A 9 25.06 -0.73 2.67
N TRP A 10 24.74 -1.35 1.53
CA TRP A 10 24.08 -2.65 1.45
C TRP A 10 24.86 -3.77 2.18
N THR A 11 26.16 -3.63 2.32
CA THR A 11 27.05 -4.54 3.04
C THR A 11 27.08 -4.33 4.55
N TRP A 12 26.32 -3.35 5.06
CA TRP A 12 26.23 -3.10 6.49
C TRP A 12 25.56 -4.29 7.19
N ASP A 13 26.00 -4.55 8.44
CA ASP A 13 25.33 -5.54 9.29
C ASP A 13 23.90 -5.06 9.61
N TRP A 14 22.92 -5.76 9.12
CA TRP A 14 21.50 -5.39 9.20
C TRP A 14 20.96 -5.43 10.63
N TYR A 15 21.62 -6.13 11.51
CA TYR A 15 21.27 -6.24 12.93
C TYR A 15 22.03 -5.23 13.81
N ARG A 16 22.93 -4.48 13.24
CA ARG A 16 23.70 -3.45 13.92
C ARG A 16 23.14 -2.07 13.64
N GLN A 17 22.94 -1.30 14.71
CA GLN A 17 22.50 0.09 14.59
C GLN A 17 23.64 0.95 13.98
N GLU A 18 23.29 1.81 13.04
CA GLU A 18 24.22 2.72 12.40
C GLU A 18 24.67 3.83 13.37
N ASN A 19 25.84 4.37 13.14
CA ASN A 19 26.41 5.43 13.97
C ASN A 19 25.50 6.67 14.07
N TRP A 20 24.79 7.02 12.98
CA TRP A 20 23.83 8.12 13.01
C TRP A 20 22.64 7.81 13.91
N ALA A 21 22.14 6.59 13.90
CA ALA A 21 21.01 6.16 14.70
C ALA A 21 21.38 6.07 16.20
N VAL A 22 22.57 5.57 16.52
CA VAL A 22 23.11 5.57 17.90
C VAL A 22 23.12 6.99 18.49
N LYS A 23 23.52 7.98 17.70
CA LYS A 23 23.55 9.38 18.12
C LYS A 23 22.17 9.97 18.45
N THR A 24 21.09 9.39 17.93
CA THR A 24 19.72 9.84 18.23
C THR A 24 19.21 9.37 19.58
N GLY A 25 19.87 8.40 20.22
CA GLY A 25 19.40 7.75 21.43
C GLY A 25 18.19 6.84 21.26
N LYS A 26 17.70 6.64 20.03
CA LYS A 26 16.55 5.76 19.73
C LYS A 26 16.97 4.30 19.88
N GLN A 27 15.99 3.47 20.29
CA GLN A 27 16.17 2.01 20.25
C GLN A 27 16.29 1.52 18.80
N PHE A 28 16.89 0.33 18.62
CA PHE A 28 17.11 -0.24 17.29
C PHE A 28 15.81 -0.30 16.46
N ASN A 29 14.73 -0.83 17.03
CA ASN A 29 13.45 -0.97 16.33
C ASN A 29 12.83 0.38 15.93
N ASP A 30 13.05 1.43 16.71
CA ASP A 30 12.58 2.78 16.37
C ASP A 30 13.46 3.44 15.31
N ALA A 31 14.77 3.13 15.31
CA ALA A 31 15.73 3.69 14.36
C ALA A 31 15.66 3.00 12.99
N VAL A 32 15.33 1.72 12.93
CA VAL A 32 15.31 0.94 11.68
C VAL A 32 14.36 1.52 10.62
N GLN A 33 13.30 2.19 11.04
CA GLN A 33 12.34 2.85 10.14
C GLN A 33 12.96 4.00 9.34
N TYR A 34 14.08 4.56 9.79
CA TYR A 34 14.80 5.65 9.11
C TYR A 34 15.94 5.15 8.23
N ARG A 35 16.17 3.85 8.19
CA ARG A 35 17.23 3.25 7.36
C ARG A 35 16.88 3.34 5.88
N ARG A 36 17.89 3.62 5.07
CA ARG A 36 17.82 3.60 3.60
C ARG A 36 19.05 2.88 3.10
N PHE A 37 18.87 1.77 2.38
CA PHE A 37 20.00 1.01 1.81
C PHE A 37 20.28 1.39 0.36
N GLY A 38 19.54 2.33 -0.19
CA GLY A 38 19.52 2.59 -1.62
C GLY A 38 18.64 1.57 -2.33
N GLY A 39 18.84 1.45 -3.61
CA GLY A 39 17.93 0.72 -4.49
C GLY A 39 16.93 1.65 -5.13
N ASP A 40 16.77 1.47 -6.44
CA ASP A 40 15.95 2.32 -7.29
C ASP A 40 15.33 1.48 -8.42
N LEU A 41 14.54 2.12 -9.26
CA LEU A 41 13.90 1.47 -10.39
C LEU A 41 14.93 0.97 -11.43
N GLN A 42 16.09 1.64 -11.55
CA GLN A 42 17.17 1.17 -12.43
C GLN A 42 17.73 -0.17 -11.92
N GLY A 43 17.86 -0.34 -10.62
CA GLY A 43 18.27 -1.60 -10.01
C GLY A 43 17.31 -2.74 -10.33
N VAL A 44 15.99 -2.48 -10.29
CA VAL A 44 14.97 -3.48 -10.69
C VAL A 44 15.10 -3.79 -12.18
N LEU A 45 15.20 -2.77 -13.04
CA LEU A 45 15.42 -2.95 -14.49
C LEU A 45 16.61 -3.86 -14.78
N ASN A 46 17.73 -3.64 -14.09
CA ASN A 46 18.95 -4.44 -14.27
C ASN A 46 18.80 -5.91 -13.83
N LYS A 47 17.73 -6.23 -13.11
CA LYS A 47 17.47 -7.57 -12.57
C LYS A 47 16.28 -8.27 -13.24
N LEU A 48 15.64 -7.69 -14.25
CA LEU A 48 14.48 -8.30 -14.91
C LEU A 48 14.81 -9.66 -15.53
N ASP A 49 15.99 -9.84 -16.15
CA ASP A 49 16.39 -11.13 -16.71
C ASP A 49 16.60 -12.19 -15.62
N TYR A 50 17.17 -11.80 -14.48
CA TYR A 50 17.26 -12.67 -13.31
C TYR A 50 15.88 -13.10 -12.81
N LEU A 51 14.94 -12.17 -12.70
CA LEU A 51 13.57 -12.45 -12.25
C LEU A 51 12.83 -13.36 -13.24
N GLN A 52 12.99 -13.10 -14.55
CA GLN A 52 12.43 -13.95 -15.61
C GLN A 52 12.99 -15.37 -15.53
N ASN A 53 14.30 -15.52 -15.38
CA ASN A 53 14.95 -16.83 -15.25
C ASN A 53 14.55 -17.59 -13.97
N LEU A 54 14.15 -16.85 -12.92
CA LEU A 54 13.59 -17.42 -11.70
C LEU A 54 12.12 -17.87 -11.89
N GLY A 55 11.50 -17.56 -13.02
CA GLY A 55 10.11 -17.92 -13.32
C GLY A 55 9.08 -16.90 -12.81
N VAL A 56 9.49 -15.67 -12.48
CA VAL A 56 8.58 -14.61 -12.06
C VAL A 56 7.72 -14.16 -13.25
N THR A 57 6.41 -14.15 -13.08
CA THR A 57 5.44 -13.73 -14.09
C THR A 57 4.71 -12.43 -13.74
N ALA A 58 4.83 -11.97 -12.50
CA ALA A 58 4.32 -10.67 -12.07
C ALA A 58 5.20 -10.07 -10.98
N LEU A 59 5.38 -8.77 -11.00
CA LEU A 59 6.03 -8.00 -9.95
C LEU A 59 4.96 -7.22 -9.20
N PHE A 60 4.73 -7.59 -7.95
CA PHE A 60 4.00 -6.76 -6.99
C PHE A 60 5.02 -5.85 -6.30
N MET A 61 4.79 -4.57 -6.37
CA MET A 61 5.65 -3.56 -5.76
C MET A 61 4.90 -2.86 -4.63
N ASN A 62 5.51 -2.80 -3.45
CA ASN A 62 5.07 -1.91 -2.39
C ASN A 62 4.93 -0.48 -2.93
N PRO A 63 4.24 0.43 -2.23
CA PRO A 63 3.97 1.76 -2.78
C PRO A 63 5.23 2.44 -3.32
N LEU A 64 5.12 2.93 -4.55
CA LEU A 64 6.18 3.67 -5.24
C LEU A 64 5.89 5.16 -5.30
N ASN A 65 4.69 5.59 -4.90
CA ASN A 65 4.27 6.99 -4.95
C ASN A 65 5.16 7.89 -4.08
N ASP A 66 5.21 9.17 -4.44
CA ASP A 66 5.95 10.18 -3.68
C ASP A 66 5.43 10.28 -2.25
N ALA A 67 6.31 10.01 -1.28
CA ALA A 67 6.01 10.02 0.14
C ALA A 67 7.28 10.15 0.99
N PRO A 68 7.19 10.76 2.19
CA PRO A 68 8.37 10.98 3.05
C PRO A 68 8.88 9.70 3.72
N SER A 69 8.01 8.76 4.06
CA SER A 69 8.43 7.54 4.76
C SER A 69 9.09 6.51 3.85
N LEU A 70 9.69 5.49 4.46
CA LEU A 70 10.25 4.36 3.73
C LEU A 70 9.16 3.43 3.16
N HIS A 71 8.02 3.31 3.84
CA HIS A 71 6.90 2.45 3.45
C HIS A 71 5.98 3.08 2.39
N LYS A 72 6.00 4.41 2.25
CA LYS A 72 5.28 5.19 1.24
C LYS A 72 3.75 5.16 1.31
N TYR A 73 3.16 4.64 2.40
CA TYR A 73 1.71 4.70 2.61
C TYR A 73 1.23 6.09 3.04
N ASP A 74 2.12 6.97 3.47
CA ASP A 74 1.88 8.38 3.81
C ASP A 74 2.10 9.30 2.60
N ALA A 75 1.34 9.08 1.55
CA ALA A 75 1.51 9.77 0.27
C ALA A 75 1.56 11.30 0.39
N ARG A 76 2.49 11.92 -0.35
CA ARG A 76 2.56 13.34 -0.64
C ARG A 76 1.88 13.65 -1.98
N ASN A 77 2.12 12.76 -2.95
CA ASN A 77 1.45 12.75 -4.24
C ASN A 77 1.18 11.31 -4.67
N TYR A 78 -0.03 11.04 -5.15
CA TYR A 78 -0.35 9.73 -5.70
C TYR A 78 0.01 9.57 -7.18
N HIS A 79 0.10 10.67 -7.92
CA HIS A 79 0.25 10.65 -9.38
C HIS A 79 1.71 10.66 -9.85
N HIS A 80 2.67 10.64 -8.93
CA HIS A 80 4.09 10.52 -9.20
C HIS A 80 4.75 9.37 -8.46
N ILE A 81 5.73 8.78 -9.09
CA ILE A 81 6.72 7.92 -8.45
C ILE A 81 7.62 8.79 -7.57
N ASP A 82 8.02 8.26 -6.42
CA ASP A 82 8.96 8.95 -5.53
C ASP A 82 10.24 9.31 -6.27
N VAL A 83 10.62 10.57 -6.18
CA VAL A 83 11.77 11.13 -6.91
C VAL A 83 13.08 10.43 -6.57
N ASN A 84 13.19 9.83 -5.37
CA ASN A 84 14.37 9.08 -4.95
C ASN A 84 14.52 7.73 -5.66
N PHE A 85 13.50 7.22 -6.32
CA PHE A 85 13.59 6.03 -7.16
C PHE A 85 14.01 6.31 -8.59
N GLY A 86 14.09 7.60 -8.96
CA GLY A 86 14.43 8.07 -10.29
C GLY A 86 15.86 8.63 -10.39
N PRO A 87 16.29 8.97 -11.62
CA PRO A 87 17.66 9.43 -11.87
C PRO A 87 17.88 10.92 -11.59
N ASP A 88 16.85 11.75 -11.47
CA ASP A 88 16.97 13.21 -11.29
C ASP A 88 15.99 13.75 -10.23
N PRO A 89 16.21 13.48 -8.95
CA PRO A 89 15.34 13.94 -7.89
C PRO A 89 15.19 15.47 -7.82
N VAL A 90 16.20 16.21 -8.20
CA VAL A 90 16.18 17.69 -8.18
C VAL A 90 15.32 18.25 -9.30
N GLY A 91 15.47 17.71 -10.52
CA GLY A 91 14.63 18.07 -11.66
C GLY A 91 13.18 17.68 -11.45
N ASP A 92 12.94 16.48 -10.93
CA ASP A 92 11.60 15.96 -10.64
C ASP A 92 10.84 16.82 -9.63
N ASN A 93 11.50 17.25 -8.54
CA ASN A 93 10.89 18.16 -7.58
C ASN A 93 10.50 19.53 -8.19
N LYS A 94 11.25 20.02 -9.18
CA LYS A 94 10.88 21.25 -9.90
C LYS A 94 9.65 21.04 -10.77
N ILE A 95 9.54 19.90 -11.43
CA ILE A 95 8.35 19.53 -12.23
C ILE A 95 7.13 19.47 -11.30
N ILE A 96 7.19 18.70 -10.22
CA ILE A 96 6.11 18.56 -9.23
C ILE A 96 5.67 19.92 -8.69
N ALA A 97 6.64 20.78 -8.33
CA ALA A 97 6.34 22.12 -7.82
C ALA A 97 5.70 23.06 -8.86
N SER A 98 5.79 22.76 -10.18
CA SER A 98 5.20 23.56 -11.24
C SER A 98 3.77 23.16 -11.60
N GLU A 99 3.29 22.04 -11.07
CA GLU A 99 1.96 21.50 -11.35
C GLU A 99 0.88 22.05 -10.41
N ASN A 100 -0.36 21.97 -10.85
CA ASN A 100 -1.51 21.98 -9.96
C ASN A 100 -1.92 20.53 -9.68
N PRO A 101 -1.62 19.97 -8.51
CA PRO A 101 -1.88 18.55 -8.24
C PRO A 101 -3.37 18.19 -8.26
N ALA A 102 -4.26 19.18 -8.14
CA ALA A 102 -5.71 19.00 -8.27
C ALA A 102 -6.20 18.94 -9.71
N ASP A 103 -5.39 19.38 -10.68
CA ASP A 103 -5.78 19.39 -12.10
C ASP A 103 -4.92 18.42 -12.93
N PRO A 104 -5.47 17.24 -13.28
CA PRO A 104 -4.74 16.25 -14.07
C PRO A 104 -4.20 16.73 -15.41
N LYS A 105 -4.71 17.84 -15.95
CA LYS A 105 -4.23 18.43 -17.20
C LYS A 105 -2.87 19.11 -17.06
N THR A 106 -2.46 19.41 -15.83
CA THR A 106 -1.17 20.05 -15.54
C THR A 106 -0.08 19.02 -15.21
N TRP A 107 -0.47 17.76 -14.98
CA TRP A 107 0.48 16.72 -14.59
C TRP A 107 1.45 16.38 -15.71
N GLN A 108 2.70 16.35 -15.39
CA GLN A 108 3.80 16.02 -16.29
C GLN A 108 4.37 14.64 -15.91
N TRP A 109 5.21 14.09 -16.75
CA TRP A 109 5.97 12.89 -16.46
C TRP A 109 7.35 13.28 -15.93
N THR A 110 7.63 12.98 -14.67
CA THR A 110 8.97 13.16 -14.08
C THR A 110 9.98 12.17 -14.67
N ALA A 111 11.26 12.32 -14.36
CA ALA A 111 12.27 11.34 -14.75
C ALA A 111 12.05 10.00 -14.04
N ALA A 112 11.60 10.03 -12.79
CA ALA A 112 11.22 8.83 -12.04
C ALA A 112 10.02 8.12 -12.67
N ASP A 113 8.96 8.86 -13.05
CA ASP A 113 7.80 8.29 -13.74
C ASP A 113 8.19 7.64 -15.08
N LYS A 114 8.99 8.34 -15.89
CA LYS A 114 9.48 7.80 -17.17
C LYS A 114 10.32 6.53 -16.99
N LEU A 115 11.14 6.49 -15.97
CA LEU A 115 11.92 5.29 -15.63
C LEU A 115 11.01 4.14 -15.22
N PHE A 116 9.94 4.42 -14.45
CA PHE A 116 8.95 3.42 -14.10
C PHE A 116 8.18 2.90 -15.33
N LEU A 117 7.73 3.78 -16.22
CA LEU A 117 7.08 3.36 -17.46
C LEU A 117 8.02 2.53 -18.36
N LYS A 118 9.32 2.85 -18.37
CA LYS A 118 10.33 2.00 -19.03
C LYS A 118 10.40 0.63 -18.37
N LEU A 119 10.35 0.56 -17.03
CA LEU A 119 10.32 -0.71 -16.29
C LEU A 119 9.09 -1.54 -16.66
N VAL A 120 7.91 -0.92 -16.74
CA VAL A 120 6.68 -1.59 -17.20
C VAL A 120 6.87 -2.19 -18.59
N ALA A 121 7.33 -1.39 -19.56
CA ALA A 121 7.56 -1.86 -20.92
C ALA A 121 8.58 -3.00 -21.02
N GLU A 122 9.66 -2.94 -20.24
CA GLU A 122 10.69 -4.00 -20.23
C GLU A 122 10.21 -5.27 -19.51
N ALA A 123 9.35 -5.14 -18.50
CA ALA A 123 8.70 -6.27 -17.85
C ALA A 123 7.73 -6.97 -18.83
N HIS A 124 6.90 -6.20 -19.53
CA HIS A 124 5.96 -6.72 -20.54
C HIS A 124 6.66 -7.49 -21.67
N LYS A 125 7.81 -6.99 -22.17
CA LYS A 125 8.63 -7.71 -23.18
C LYS A 125 9.07 -9.09 -22.70
N ARG A 126 9.17 -9.28 -21.39
CA ARG A 126 9.55 -10.55 -20.74
C ARG A 126 8.36 -11.38 -20.29
N GLY A 127 7.14 -10.96 -20.62
CA GLY A 127 5.90 -11.62 -20.20
C GLY A 127 5.57 -11.44 -18.72
N MET A 128 6.19 -10.46 -18.05
CA MET A 128 5.91 -10.16 -16.65
C MET A 128 4.90 -9.01 -16.53
N LYS A 129 4.00 -9.12 -15.56
CA LYS A 129 3.00 -8.14 -15.19
C LYS A 129 3.50 -7.22 -14.07
N ILE A 130 2.97 -6.00 -13.99
CA ILE A 130 3.29 -5.02 -12.94
C ILE A 130 2.02 -4.69 -12.16
N ILE A 131 2.07 -4.95 -10.85
CA ILE A 131 0.98 -4.63 -9.90
C ILE A 131 1.49 -3.56 -8.94
N MET A 132 0.83 -2.41 -8.88
CA MET A 132 1.17 -1.32 -7.97
C MET A 132 0.33 -1.39 -6.68
N ASP A 133 0.97 -1.06 -5.58
CA ASP A 133 0.34 -0.92 -4.27
C ASP A 133 -0.12 0.52 -4.03
N TYR A 134 -1.35 0.69 -3.59
CA TYR A 134 -1.89 1.99 -3.20
C TYR A 134 -2.77 1.91 -1.96
N SER A 135 -2.62 2.90 -1.08
CA SER A 135 -3.55 3.16 0.02
C SER A 135 -4.47 4.33 -0.34
N TRP A 136 -5.73 4.03 -0.64
CA TRP A 136 -6.75 5.06 -0.91
C TRP A 136 -7.51 5.48 0.35
N ASN A 137 -7.18 4.88 1.50
CA ASN A 137 -7.85 5.14 2.77
C ASN A 137 -7.43 6.44 3.44
N HIS A 138 -6.17 6.82 3.31
CA HIS A 138 -5.56 7.96 3.99
C HIS A 138 -4.43 8.55 3.14
N THR A 139 -4.00 9.74 3.50
CA THR A 139 -2.85 10.43 2.90
C THR A 139 -1.76 10.64 3.95
N GLY A 140 -0.61 11.18 3.57
CA GLY A 140 0.33 11.76 4.51
C GLY A 140 -0.09 13.18 4.94
N THR A 141 0.51 13.68 6.01
CA THR A 141 0.31 15.09 6.44
C THR A 141 0.89 16.10 5.46
N SER A 142 1.81 15.68 4.60
CA SER A 142 2.38 16.48 3.52
C SER A 142 1.67 16.32 2.17
N PHE A 143 0.50 15.67 2.16
CA PHE A 143 -0.33 15.61 0.95
C PHE A 143 -0.90 17.00 0.65
N TRP A 144 -0.79 17.42 -0.59
CA TRP A 144 -1.10 18.79 -1.01
C TRP A 144 -2.49 19.29 -0.58
N ALA A 145 -3.54 18.44 -0.61
CA ALA A 145 -4.88 18.82 -0.18
C ALA A 145 -4.97 18.94 1.35
N PHE A 146 -4.20 18.14 2.09
CA PHE A 146 -4.14 18.25 3.54
C PHE A 146 -3.32 19.47 3.98
N GLU A 147 -2.23 19.80 3.30
CA GLU A 147 -1.48 21.04 3.55
C GLU A 147 -2.32 22.29 3.28
N ASP A 148 -3.12 22.28 2.20
CA ASP A 148 -4.09 23.35 1.92
C ASP A 148 -5.11 23.48 3.07
N LEU A 149 -5.66 22.35 3.54
CA LEU A 149 -6.58 22.32 4.69
C LEU A 149 -5.93 22.90 5.95
N VAL A 150 -4.72 22.50 6.30
CA VAL A 150 -3.99 23.02 7.47
C VAL A 150 -3.78 24.53 7.35
N LYS A 151 -3.44 25.00 6.15
CA LYS A 151 -3.14 26.41 5.88
C LYS A 151 -4.38 27.30 5.88
N TYR A 152 -5.46 26.86 5.25
CA TYR A 152 -6.64 27.68 5.00
C TYR A 152 -7.83 27.34 5.88
N GLN A 153 -7.74 26.28 6.68
CA GLN A 153 -8.74 25.88 7.66
C GLN A 153 -10.14 25.77 7.03
N GLU A 154 -11.16 26.39 7.61
CA GLU A 154 -12.53 26.40 7.08
C GLU A 154 -12.66 26.92 5.65
N LYS A 155 -11.69 27.70 5.19
CA LYS A 155 -11.67 28.29 3.84
C LYS A 155 -11.10 27.33 2.80
N SER A 156 -10.47 26.24 3.22
CA SER A 156 -9.94 25.22 2.30
C SER A 156 -11.07 24.57 1.51
N VAL A 157 -10.86 24.42 0.21
CA VAL A 157 -11.79 23.69 -0.67
C VAL A 157 -11.71 22.17 -0.44
N TYR A 158 -10.69 21.71 0.29
CA TYR A 158 -10.45 20.30 0.62
C TYR A 158 -10.87 19.93 2.05
N LYS A 159 -11.48 20.83 2.83
CA LYS A 159 -11.87 20.58 4.21
C LYS A 159 -12.76 19.36 4.38
N ASP A 160 -13.61 19.09 3.39
CA ASP A 160 -14.53 17.96 3.42
C ASP A 160 -13.90 16.64 2.94
N TRP A 161 -12.63 16.66 2.50
CA TRP A 161 -11.91 15.43 2.18
C TRP A 161 -11.51 14.64 3.41
N TYR A 162 -11.46 15.30 4.57
CA TYR A 162 -10.98 14.76 5.84
C TYR A 162 -12.03 14.95 6.95
N ASN A 163 -11.90 14.18 8.02
CA ASN A 163 -12.70 14.35 9.22
C ASN A 163 -12.03 15.39 10.13
N VAL A 164 -12.34 16.65 9.94
CA VAL A 164 -11.92 17.74 10.83
C VAL A 164 -12.83 17.77 12.05
N THR A 165 -12.26 17.73 13.25
CA THR A 165 -12.99 17.78 14.51
C THR A 165 -12.99 19.16 15.14
N SER A 166 -12.00 20.01 14.82
CA SER A 166 -11.91 21.40 15.22
C SER A 166 -11.08 22.18 14.22
N PHE A 167 -11.50 23.40 13.91
CA PHE A 167 -10.67 24.36 13.19
C PHE A 167 -9.94 25.28 14.17
N ASP A 168 -8.80 25.81 13.71
CA ASP A 168 -8.02 26.76 14.48
C ASP A 168 -8.75 28.08 14.64
N ASN A 169 -8.71 28.63 15.85
CA ASN A 169 -9.26 29.96 16.14
C ASN A 169 -8.13 31.01 16.16
N PRO A 170 -7.99 31.84 15.13
CA PRO A 170 -6.90 32.81 15.05
C PRO A 170 -6.91 33.89 16.14
N ALA A 171 -7.96 33.93 16.99
CA ALA A 171 -8.04 34.85 18.12
C ALA A 171 -7.38 34.29 19.40
N THR A 172 -7.01 33.05 19.44
CA THR A 172 -6.32 32.35 20.54
C THR A 172 -4.87 32.07 20.19
N PRO A 173 -3.93 32.00 21.16
CA PRO A 173 -2.53 31.68 20.89
C PRO A 173 -2.30 30.17 20.65
N GLU A 174 -3.23 29.32 21.02
CA GLU A 174 -3.20 27.88 20.88
C GLU A 174 -3.65 27.51 19.46
N ASN A 175 -3.10 26.43 18.93
CA ASN A 175 -3.59 25.81 17.69
C ASN A 175 -4.62 24.73 18.04
N GLU A 176 -5.89 25.02 17.80
CA GLU A 176 -6.99 24.10 18.08
C GLU A 176 -7.31 23.17 16.90
N PHE A 177 -6.59 23.26 15.79
CA PHE A 177 -6.84 22.41 14.64
C PHE A 177 -6.70 20.93 14.99
N ALA A 178 -7.78 20.20 14.81
CA ALA A 178 -7.83 18.77 15.09
C ALA A 178 -8.61 18.00 14.01
N PHE A 179 -8.15 16.79 13.74
CA PHE A 179 -8.72 15.92 12.71
C PHE A 179 -8.57 14.46 13.11
N GLU A 180 -9.27 13.55 12.43
CA GLU A 180 -9.14 12.13 12.61
C GLU A 180 -8.04 11.58 11.69
N GLY A 181 -7.16 10.75 12.24
CA GLY A 181 -6.20 9.94 11.50
C GLY A 181 -6.60 8.46 11.51
N TRP A 182 -6.10 7.71 10.55
CA TRP A 182 -6.35 6.27 10.45
C TRP A 182 -5.98 5.54 11.75
N LEU A 183 -6.97 4.90 12.37
CA LEU A 183 -6.84 4.26 13.70
C LEU A 183 -6.22 5.17 14.77
N GLY A 184 -6.48 6.47 14.69
CA GLY A 184 -5.94 7.48 15.61
C GLY A 184 -4.52 7.96 15.28
N ASN A 185 -3.88 7.43 14.25
CA ASN A 185 -2.56 7.86 13.81
C ASN A 185 -2.65 9.21 13.06
N LYS A 186 -2.19 10.28 13.69
CA LYS A 186 -2.21 11.63 13.15
C LYS A 186 -1.23 11.87 11.98
N PHE A 187 -0.28 10.98 11.73
CA PHE A 187 0.58 11.05 10.54
C PHE A 187 -0.13 10.58 9.27
N LEU A 188 -1.29 9.93 9.41
CA LEU A 188 -2.07 9.36 8.32
C LEU A 188 -3.50 9.92 8.35
N PRO A 189 -3.73 11.19 7.90
CA PRO A 189 -5.06 11.78 7.81
C PRO A 189 -6.01 10.90 7.01
N GLU A 190 -7.09 10.45 7.62
CA GLU A 190 -8.02 9.54 6.97
C GLU A 190 -8.96 10.30 6.04
N ILE A 191 -9.12 9.83 4.80
CA ILE A 191 -10.10 10.36 3.85
C ILE A 191 -11.51 10.07 4.38
N LYS A 192 -12.33 11.09 4.43
CA LYS A 192 -13.69 11.06 4.99
C LYS A 192 -14.56 10.03 4.28
N LYS A 193 -15.17 9.15 5.08
CA LYS A 193 -16.15 8.17 4.61
C LYS A 193 -17.54 8.84 4.56
N VAL A 194 -18.26 8.55 3.49
CA VAL A 194 -19.61 9.10 3.22
C VAL A 194 -20.55 7.99 2.78
N ASP A 195 -21.83 8.31 2.68
CA ASP A 195 -22.90 7.40 2.19
C ASP A 195 -22.90 6.05 2.94
N LEU A 196 -22.67 6.12 4.24
CA LEU A 196 -22.67 4.94 5.10
C LEU A 196 -24.11 4.42 5.26
N THR A 197 -24.42 3.27 4.68
CA THR A 197 -25.73 2.61 4.81
C THR A 197 -25.70 1.45 5.79
N THR A 198 -24.49 1.03 6.20
CA THR A 198 -24.26 0.07 7.27
C THR A 198 -23.25 0.61 8.26
N GLU A 199 -23.24 0.07 9.49
CA GLU A 199 -22.26 0.46 10.49
C GLU A 199 -20.83 0.16 10.01
N ARG A 200 -19.93 1.14 10.14
CA ARG A 200 -18.51 0.97 9.92
C ARG A 200 -17.87 0.33 11.15
N LYS A 201 -17.53 -0.94 11.03
CA LYS A 201 -16.82 -1.69 12.06
C LYS A 201 -15.50 -2.22 11.50
N THR A 202 -14.39 -1.93 12.17
CA THR A 202 -13.07 -2.44 11.79
C THR A 202 -13.09 -3.96 11.65
N GLY A 203 -12.45 -4.48 10.62
CA GLY A 203 -12.41 -5.91 10.34
C GLY A 203 -13.68 -6.49 9.70
N HIS A 204 -14.62 -5.64 9.29
CA HIS A 204 -15.87 -6.05 8.65
C HIS A 204 -16.10 -5.25 7.38
N ALA A 205 -16.63 -5.90 6.36
CA ALA A 205 -17.13 -5.22 5.18
C ALA A 205 -18.34 -4.34 5.54
N TYR A 206 -18.39 -3.14 4.97
CA TYR A 206 -19.49 -2.21 5.15
C TYR A 206 -19.84 -1.50 3.84
N GLU A 207 -21.05 -1.00 3.74
CA GLU A 207 -21.52 -0.21 2.61
C GLU A 207 -21.24 1.29 2.86
N GLY A 208 -20.64 1.92 1.87
CA GLY A 208 -20.26 3.34 1.95
C GLY A 208 -19.32 3.74 0.83
N ASN A 209 -18.98 5.02 0.81
CA ASN A 209 -18.08 5.62 -0.16
C ASN A 209 -17.07 6.53 0.56
N ILE A 210 -16.23 7.21 -0.19
CA ILE A 210 -15.37 8.29 0.30
C ILE A 210 -15.82 9.62 -0.29
N ASN A 211 -15.30 10.73 0.25
CA ASN A 211 -15.57 12.06 -0.29
C ASN A 211 -15.39 12.08 -1.82
N GLU A 212 -16.34 12.70 -2.53
CA GLU A 212 -16.40 12.68 -4.01
C GLU A 212 -15.18 13.34 -4.64
N GLY A 213 -14.70 14.47 -4.10
CA GLY A 213 -13.51 15.15 -4.63
C GLY A 213 -12.26 14.29 -4.53
N ALA A 214 -12.04 13.64 -3.38
CA ALA A 214 -10.95 12.69 -3.18
C ALA A 214 -11.09 11.48 -4.11
N LYS A 215 -12.30 10.96 -4.28
CA LYS A 215 -12.60 9.84 -5.19
C LYS A 215 -12.25 10.17 -6.63
N GLN A 216 -12.62 11.35 -7.13
CA GLN A 216 -12.31 11.76 -8.50
C GLN A 216 -10.80 11.94 -8.73
N HIS A 217 -10.07 12.46 -7.73
CA HIS A 217 -8.61 12.52 -7.80
C HIS A 217 -8.00 11.11 -7.89
N ILE A 218 -8.43 10.17 -7.05
CA ILE A 218 -7.99 8.78 -7.09
C ILE A 218 -8.28 8.15 -8.46
N PHE A 219 -9.44 8.41 -9.05
CA PHE A 219 -9.79 7.89 -10.37
C PHE A 219 -8.92 8.48 -11.48
N ALA A 220 -8.54 9.75 -11.38
CA ALA A 220 -7.61 10.37 -12.32
C ALA A 220 -6.21 9.72 -12.22
N VAL A 221 -5.70 9.51 -11.00
CA VAL A 221 -4.43 8.80 -10.77
C VAL A 221 -4.49 7.37 -11.32
N THR A 222 -5.59 6.66 -11.06
CA THR A 222 -5.82 5.29 -11.55
C THR A 222 -5.72 5.21 -13.07
N LYS A 223 -6.40 6.14 -13.76
CA LYS A 223 -6.36 6.21 -15.25
C LYS A 223 -4.97 6.54 -15.77
N ARG A 224 -4.24 7.45 -15.09
CA ARG A 224 -2.85 7.81 -15.46
C ARG A 224 -1.94 6.59 -15.52
N TRP A 225 -2.03 5.70 -14.53
CA TRP A 225 -1.15 4.54 -14.46
C TRP A 225 -1.62 3.34 -15.28
N LEU A 226 -2.94 3.19 -15.50
CA LEU A 226 -3.48 2.12 -16.36
C LEU A 226 -3.30 2.42 -17.85
N ALA A 227 -3.34 3.68 -18.25
CA ALA A 227 -3.25 4.09 -19.65
C ALA A 227 -2.41 5.37 -19.79
N PRO A 228 -1.08 5.30 -19.60
CA PRO A 228 -0.21 6.44 -19.83
C PRO A 228 -0.42 7.00 -21.22
N ASP A 229 -0.65 8.31 -21.31
CA ASP A 229 -0.94 9.01 -22.57
C ASP A 229 -2.10 8.38 -23.40
N GLY A 230 -3.00 7.66 -22.71
CA GLY A 230 -4.15 6.99 -23.32
C GLY A 230 -3.88 5.59 -23.88
N ASP A 231 -2.67 5.06 -23.70
CA ASP A 231 -2.26 3.74 -24.19
C ASP A 231 -2.14 2.72 -23.06
N VAL A 232 -3.07 1.78 -22.98
CA VAL A 232 -3.09 0.71 -21.97
C VAL A 232 -1.92 -0.27 -22.09
N THR A 233 -1.27 -0.38 -23.25
CA THR A 233 -0.14 -1.29 -23.44
C THR A 233 1.11 -0.83 -22.70
N ASN A 234 1.17 0.46 -22.38
CA ASN A 234 2.25 1.08 -21.61
C ASN A 234 1.94 1.20 -20.10
N GLY A 235 0.74 0.82 -19.70
CA GLY A 235 0.26 0.93 -18.32
C GLY A 235 0.57 -0.29 -17.47
N ILE A 236 0.28 -0.14 -16.18
CA ILE A 236 0.36 -1.24 -15.22
C ILE A 236 -0.77 -2.25 -15.42
N ASP A 237 -0.59 -3.45 -14.89
CA ASP A 237 -1.53 -4.57 -15.08
C ASP A 237 -2.48 -4.75 -13.90
N GLY A 238 -2.40 -3.92 -12.87
CA GLY A 238 -3.33 -4.00 -11.75
C GLY A 238 -2.86 -3.29 -10.49
N PHE A 239 -3.69 -3.46 -9.46
CA PHE A 239 -3.48 -2.81 -8.16
C PHE A 239 -3.59 -3.81 -7.00
N ARG A 240 -2.69 -3.67 -6.04
CA ARG A 240 -2.89 -4.12 -4.67
C ARG A 240 -3.42 -2.93 -3.88
N LEU A 241 -4.49 -3.13 -3.15
CA LEU A 241 -5.25 -2.08 -2.49
C LEU A 241 -5.17 -2.27 -0.98
N ASP A 242 -4.37 -1.38 -0.38
CA ASP A 242 -4.03 -1.37 1.04
C ASP A 242 -5.25 -1.09 1.91
N VAL A 243 -5.33 -1.75 3.08
CA VAL A 243 -6.40 -1.60 4.09
C VAL A 243 -7.80 -1.49 3.49
N ALA A 244 -8.12 -2.39 2.57
CA ALA A 244 -9.34 -2.32 1.77
C ALA A 244 -10.62 -2.40 2.61
N ASP A 245 -10.58 -3.00 3.80
CA ASP A 245 -11.69 -3.07 4.75
C ASP A 245 -12.01 -1.73 5.43
N HIS A 246 -11.08 -0.78 5.38
CA HIS A 246 -11.31 0.58 5.89
C HIS A 246 -12.05 1.50 4.92
N ILE A 247 -12.37 1.02 3.71
CA ILE A 247 -13.15 1.73 2.69
C ILE A 247 -14.40 0.91 2.34
N GLY A 248 -15.53 1.60 2.20
CA GLY A 248 -16.81 0.95 1.92
C GLY A 248 -16.87 0.28 0.55
N LEU A 249 -17.65 -0.79 0.43
CA LEU A 249 -17.83 -1.57 -0.79
C LEU A 249 -18.36 -0.74 -1.96
N GLY A 250 -19.15 0.32 -1.68
CA GLY A 250 -19.64 1.23 -2.71
C GLY A 250 -18.51 1.93 -3.48
N PHE A 251 -17.48 2.43 -2.76
CA PHE A 251 -16.27 2.97 -3.40
C PHE A 251 -15.56 1.92 -4.26
N TRP A 252 -15.38 0.71 -3.75
CA TRP A 252 -14.66 -0.33 -4.49
C TRP A 252 -15.38 -0.78 -5.76
N ARG A 253 -16.71 -0.79 -5.76
CA ARG A 253 -17.50 -1.03 -6.98
C ARG A 253 -17.32 0.08 -8.00
N ASP A 254 -17.30 1.34 -7.55
CA ASP A 254 -17.05 2.48 -8.44
C ASP A 254 -15.61 2.44 -8.98
N PHE A 255 -14.64 2.14 -8.13
CA PHE A 255 -13.25 1.96 -8.52
C PHE A 255 -13.09 0.85 -9.57
N ARG A 256 -13.69 -0.33 -9.32
CA ARG A 256 -13.70 -1.43 -10.30
C ARG A 256 -14.29 -1.01 -11.64
N LYS A 257 -15.41 -0.30 -11.66
CA LYS A 257 -16.01 0.20 -12.90
C LYS A 257 -15.05 1.09 -13.67
N VAL A 258 -14.36 2.01 -13.00
CA VAL A 258 -13.36 2.88 -13.62
C VAL A 258 -12.19 2.06 -14.16
N VAL A 259 -11.63 1.16 -13.38
CA VAL A 259 -10.53 0.30 -13.84
C VAL A 259 -10.93 -0.51 -15.06
N ARG A 260 -12.09 -1.19 -15.02
CA ARG A 260 -12.58 -2.03 -16.13
C ARG A 260 -12.93 -1.23 -17.39
N SER A 261 -13.30 0.05 -17.24
CA SER A 261 -13.55 0.92 -18.39
C SER A 261 -12.27 1.33 -19.14
N VAL A 262 -11.12 1.25 -18.47
CA VAL A 262 -9.80 1.59 -19.03
C VAL A 262 -9.07 0.32 -19.45
N GLN A 263 -8.89 -0.61 -18.52
CA GLN A 263 -8.17 -1.86 -18.73
C GLN A 263 -9.01 -3.03 -18.18
N PRO A 264 -9.79 -3.72 -19.05
CA PRO A 264 -10.68 -4.80 -18.64
C PRO A 264 -9.99 -5.96 -17.91
N GLU A 265 -8.73 -6.24 -18.26
CA GLU A 265 -7.96 -7.35 -17.72
C GLU A 265 -7.10 -6.98 -16.49
N ALA A 266 -7.17 -5.74 -16.01
CA ALA A 266 -6.37 -5.32 -14.86
C ALA A 266 -6.73 -6.11 -13.60
N TYR A 267 -5.72 -6.64 -12.91
CA TYR A 267 -5.89 -7.43 -11.68
C TYR A 267 -6.13 -6.52 -10.47
N LEU A 268 -7.18 -6.80 -9.72
CA LEU A 268 -7.51 -6.09 -8.49
C LEU A 268 -7.43 -7.02 -7.29
N VAL A 269 -6.47 -6.76 -6.39
CA VAL A 269 -6.31 -7.52 -5.15
C VAL A 269 -6.40 -6.60 -3.94
N GLY A 270 -7.36 -6.87 -3.06
CA GLY A 270 -7.54 -6.11 -1.82
C GLY A 270 -6.78 -6.73 -0.65
N GLU A 271 -6.19 -5.90 0.20
CA GLU A 271 -5.74 -6.36 1.49
C GLU A 271 -6.90 -6.28 2.48
N ILE A 272 -7.28 -7.45 2.99
CA ILE A 272 -8.17 -7.61 4.14
C ILE A 272 -7.53 -8.61 5.09
N TRP A 273 -7.48 -8.32 6.38
CA TRP A 273 -6.71 -9.18 7.27
C TRP A 273 -7.50 -9.61 8.51
N TRP A 274 -7.60 -8.74 9.51
CA TRP A 274 -8.11 -9.09 10.82
C TRP A 274 -9.57 -8.69 11.01
N GLU A 275 -10.41 -9.67 11.36
CA GLU A 275 -11.69 -9.41 12.00
C GLU A 275 -11.47 -9.06 13.47
N GLN A 276 -10.64 -9.87 14.13
CA GLN A 276 -10.17 -9.62 15.48
C GLN A 276 -8.75 -10.16 15.66
N TRP A 277 -7.83 -9.27 16.00
CA TRP A 277 -6.45 -9.63 16.34
C TRP A 277 -6.42 -10.52 17.61
N PRO A 278 -5.57 -11.55 17.74
CA PRO A 278 -4.61 -12.02 16.72
C PRO A 278 -5.11 -13.19 15.86
N ASP A 279 -6.31 -13.68 16.06
CA ASP A 279 -6.68 -15.02 15.61
C ASP A 279 -7.85 -15.10 14.63
N GLN A 280 -8.72 -14.09 14.58
CA GLN A 280 -9.86 -14.11 13.68
C GLN A 280 -9.56 -13.34 12.39
N LEU A 281 -9.66 -14.02 11.27
CA LEU A 281 -9.44 -13.44 9.94
C LEU A 281 -10.77 -13.07 9.30
N MET A 282 -10.77 -11.96 8.58
CA MET A 282 -11.92 -11.46 7.87
C MET A 282 -12.48 -12.45 6.86
N ASN A 283 -13.79 -12.34 6.62
CA ASN A 283 -14.47 -13.05 5.56
C ASN A 283 -14.14 -12.42 4.19
N PRO A 284 -13.51 -13.16 3.23
CA PRO A 284 -13.16 -12.61 1.92
C PRO A 284 -14.35 -12.47 0.98
N VAL A 285 -15.46 -13.17 1.24
CA VAL A 285 -16.60 -13.27 0.31
C VAL A 285 -17.16 -11.92 -0.12
N PRO A 286 -17.43 -10.94 0.77
CA PRO A 286 -17.99 -9.65 0.35
C PRO A 286 -17.10 -8.89 -0.64
N TYR A 287 -15.79 -9.16 -0.62
CA TYR A 287 -14.81 -8.50 -1.50
C TYR A 287 -14.59 -9.25 -2.82
N THR A 288 -15.05 -10.48 -2.94
CA THR A 288 -14.81 -11.37 -4.08
C THR A 288 -16.10 -11.94 -4.66
N SER A 289 -17.19 -11.15 -4.59
CA SER A 289 -18.50 -11.53 -5.13
C SER A 289 -18.66 -11.16 -6.63
N GLY A 290 -17.57 -10.76 -7.30
CA GLY A 290 -17.56 -10.45 -8.73
C GLY A 290 -17.68 -8.96 -9.06
N ASP A 291 -18.05 -8.12 -8.10
CA ASP A 291 -18.32 -6.69 -8.29
C ASP A 291 -17.30 -5.76 -7.57
N VAL A 292 -16.37 -6.31 -6.77
CA VAL A 292 -15.36 -5.57 -6.02
C VAL A 292 -13.96 -5.94 -6.51
N PHE A 293 -13.35 -7.00 -5.99
CA PHE A 293 -12.00 -7.41 -6.39
C PHE A 293 -12.00 -8.76 -7.12
N ASP A 294 -10.94 -9.03 -7.85
CA ASP A 294 -10.68 -10.35 -8.41
C ASP A 294 -10.15 -11.29 -7.33
N ALA A 295 -9.43 -10.73 -6.36
CA ALA A 295 -8.78 -11.47 -5.28
C ALA A 295 -8.63 -10.63 -4.01
N VAL A 296 -8.25 -11.32 -2.95
CA VAL A 296 -7.66 -10.71 -1.75
C VAL A 296 -6.28 -11.31 -1.48
N MET A 297 -5.46 -10.63 -0.67
CA MET A 297 -4.30 -11.24 -0.04
C MET A 297 -4.82 -12.35 0.89
N PHE A 298 -4.61 -13.60 0.49
CA PHE A 298 -5.38 -14.71 1.05
C PHE A 298 -4.80 -15.22 2.37
N TYR A 299 -4.81 -14.36 3.39
CA TYR A 299 -4.35 -14.68 4.75
C TYR A 299 -5.12 -15.85 5.37
N GLN A 300 -6.35 -16.08 4.91
CA GLN A 300 -7.19 -17.21 5.31
C GLN A 300 -6.61 -18.59 4.91
N ALA A 301 -5.78 -18.64 3.86
CA ALA A 301 -5.02 -19.84 3.50
C ALA A 301 -3.59 -19.81 4.09
N TYR A 302 -2.98 -18.64 4.14
CA TYR A 302 -1.64 -18.44 4.70
C TYR A 302 -1.54 -18.90 6.15
N ARG A 303 -2.51 -18.57 6.98
CA ARG A 303 -2.46 -18.85 8.40
C ARG A 303 -2.50 -20.34 8.75
N PRO A 304 -3.46 -21.14 8.24
CA PRO A 304 -3.43 -22.58 8.49
C PRO A 304 -2.19 -23.24 7.90
N ALA A 305 -1.66 -22.77 6.78
CA ALA A 305 -0.40 -23.27 6.24
C ALA A 305 0.77 -23.05 7.22
N ARG A 306 0.86 -21.88 7.86
CA ARG A 306 1.86 -21.63 8.91
C ARG A 306 1.71 -22.56 10.10
N TYR A 307 0.49 -22.79 10.57
CA TYR A 307 0.23 -23.69 11.69
C TYR A 307 0.64 -25.13 11.41
N PHE A 308 0.52 -25.54 10.15
CA PHE A 308 0.91 -26.87 9.73
C PHE A 308 2.42 -27.02 9.50
N PHE A 309 3.02 -26.07 8.75
CA PHE A 309 4.41 -26.20 8.30
C PHE A 309 5.43 -25.61 9.28
N ALA A 310 5.11 -24.53 9.96
CA ALA A 310 6.08 -23.74 10.71
C ALA A 310 6.04 -23.97 12.22
N ARG A 311 5.21 -24.87 12.72
CA ARG A 311 5.10 -25.22 14.14
C ARG A 311 5.07 -24.00 15.06
N THR A 312 4.08 -23.15 14.85
CA THR A 312 3.81 -22.02 15.72
C THR A 312 3.20 -22.52 17.05
N ASN A 313 2.78 -21.62 17.93
CA ASN A 313 2.09 -22.02 19.17
C ASN A 313 0.79 -22.83 18.93
N THR A 314 0.24 -22.74 17.71
CA THR A 314 -0.90 -23.55 17.26
C THR A 314 -0.39 -24.53 16.21
N GLU A 315 -0.50 -25.82 16.49
CA GLU A 315 -0.19 -26.88 15.57
C GLU A 315 -1.48 -27.53 15.06
N ILE A 316 -1.55 -27.80 13.77
CA ILE A 316 -2.67 -28.52 13.15
C ILE A 316 -2.14 -29.70 12.35
N ASN A 317 -2.95 -30.75 12.24
CA ASN A 317 -2.63 -31.92 11.42
C ASN A 317 -3.06 -31.70 9.94
N ALA A 318 -2.67 -32.61 9.07
CA ALA A 318 -2.95 -32.52 7.62
C ALA A 318 -4.46 -32.49 7.30
N GLN A 319 -5.29 -33.21 8.07
CA GLN A 319 -6.75 -33.16 7.87
C GLN A 319 -7.31 -31.79 8.22
N GLN A 320 -6.86 -31.20 9.34
CA GLN A 320 -7.28 -29.87 9.75
C GLN A 320 -6.83 -28.78 8.75
N LEU A 321 -5.61 -28.91 8.20
CA LEU A 321 -5.16 -28.03 7.12
C LEU A 321 -6.07 -28.14 5.90
N LYS A 322 -6.32 -29.36 5.42
CA LYS A 322 -7.22 -29.63 4.30
C LYS A 322 -8.61 -29.02 4.53
N ASP A 323 -9.20 -29.27 5.68
CA ASP A 323 -10.55 -28.81 6.02
C ASP A 323 -10.60 -27.27 6.07
N SER A 324 -9.57 -26.62 6.61
CA SER A 324 -9.45 -25.16 6.65
C SER A 324 -9.37 -24.56 5.25
N LEU A 325 -8.53 -25.14 4.38
CA LEU A 325 -8.38 -24.67 2.99
C LEU A 325 -9.66 -24.88 2.19
N LEU A 326 -10.28 -26.06 2.29
CA LEU A 326 -11.53 -26.34 1.59
C LEU A 326 -12.70 -25.49 2.08
N TYR A 327 -12.77 -25.20 3.38
CA TYR A 327 -13.78 -24.29 3.93
C TYR A 327 -13.68 -22.90 3.28
N GLN A 328 -12.46 -22.35 3.15
CA GLN A 328 -12.27 -21.06 2.53
C GLN A 328 -12.54 -21.09 1.03
N TRP A 329 -11.98 -22.04 0.30
CA TRP A 329 -12.12 -22.14 -1.15
C TRP A 329 -13.56 -22.37 -1.61
N ASN A 330 -14.32 -23.20 -0.90
CA ASN A 330 -15.72 -23.50 -1.27
C ASN A 330 -16.67 -22.32 -1.11
N ARG A 331 -16.25 -21.25 -0.44
CA ARG A 331 -17.03 -20.00 -0.27
C ARG A 331 -16.80 -19.02 -1.41
N LEU A 332 -15.76 -19.19 -2.19
CA LEU A 332 -15.36 -18.29 -3.26
C LEU A 332 -15.97 -18.71 -4.60
N LEU A 333 -16.25 -17.72 -5.44
CA LEU A 333 -16.59 -17.98 -6.83
C LEU A 333 -15.42 -18.68 -7.53
N PRO A 334 -15.64 -19.55 -8.53
CA PRO A 334 -14.59 -20.32 -9.18
C PRO A 334 -13.44 -19.44 -9.69
N ASP A 335 -13.74 -18.37 -10.41
CA ASP A 335 -12.71 -17.48 -10.99
C ASP A 335 -11.91 -16.76 -9.90
N ASN A 336 -12.58 -16.24 -8.88
CA ASN A 336 -11.91 -15.59 -7.74
C ASN A 336 -11.03 -16.57 -6.97
N ARG A 337 -11.45 -17.86 -6.85
CA ARG A 337 -10.67 -18.90 -6.17
C ARG A 337 -9.28 -19.07 -6.78
N TYR A 338 -9.20 -19.07 -8.11
CA TYR A 338 -7.93 -19.22 -8.83
C TYR A 338 -7.13 -17.90 -8.93
N ALA A 339 -7.78 -16.77 -8.73
CA ALA A 339 -7.13 -15.46 -8.74
C ALA A 339 -6.50 -15.06 -7.40
N MET A 340 -6.81 -15.77 -6.28
CA MET A 340 -6.35 -15.39 -4.94
C MET A 340 -4.85 -15.21 -4.86
N MET A 341 -4.41 -14.13 -4.19
CA MET A 341 -3.00 -13.88 -3.88
C MET A 341 -2.56 -14.76 -2.71
N ASN A 342 -2.12 -15.97 -3.02
CA ASN A 342 -1.55 -16.89 -2.03
C ASN A 342 -0.12 -16.48 -1.71
N THR A 343 0.21 -16.41 -0.43
CA THR A 343 1.53 -15.98 0.04
C THR A 343 2.04 -16.88 1.16
N SER A 344 3.35 -17.07 1.22
CA SER A 344 4.01 -17.73 2.35
C SER A 344 4.52 -16.71 3.40
N SER A 345 4.65 -15.45 3.01
CA SER A 345 5.01 -14.31 3.86
C SER A 345 4.75 -13.01 3.11
N THR A 346 4.64 -11.90 3.84
CA THR A 346 4.46 -10.56 3.28
C THR A 346 5.43 -9.59 3.95
N HIS A 347 5.39 -8.31 3.57
CA HIS A 347 6.12 -7.26 4.28
C HIS A 347 5.55 -6.98 5.69
N ASP A 348 4.28 -7.40 5.96
CA ASP A 348 3.59 -7.24 7.24
C ASP A 348 3.63 -8.50 8.11
N SER A 349 4.13 -9.60 7.60
CA SER A 349 4.20 -10.87 8.33
C SER A 349 5.62 -11.43 8.35
N PRO A 350 6.03 -12.14 9.41
CA PRO A 350 7.35 -12.77 9.48
C PRO A 350 7.61 -13.67 8.29
N ARG A 351 8.85 -13.76 7.86
CA ARG A 351 9.26 -14.73 6.83
C ARG A 351 8.96 -16.14 7.30
N LEU A 352 8.49 -17.00 6.40
CA LEU A 352 8.13 -18.38 6.73
C LEU A 352 9.30 -19.13 7.41
N LEU A 353 10.52 -18.91 6.92
CA LEU A 353 11.72 -19.53 7.52
C LEU A 353 11.96 -19.09 8.98
N SER A 354 11.62 -17.85 9.34
CA SER A 354 11.74 -17.36 10.70
C SER A 354 10.74 -18.01 11.66
N ASP A 355 9.69 -18.64 11.13
CA ASP A 355 8.67 -19.32 11.94
C ASP A 355 8.99 -20.79 12.19
N PHE A 356 9.79 -21.46 11.35
CA PHE A 356 9.99 -22.91 11.39
C PHE A 356 10.62 -23.37 12.70
N TYR A 357 11.27 -22.88 13.48
CA TYR A 357 11.79 -23.33 14.77
C TYR A 357 11.64 -22.31 15.88
N ASN A 358 10.92 -21.23 15.57
CA ASN A 358 10.73 -20.14 16.48
C ASN A 358 9.45 -20.37 17.29
N THR A 359 9.60 -20.67 18.55
CA THR A 359 8.52 -20.89 19.51
C THR A 359 8.03 -19.60 20.18
N ASN A 360 8.63 -18.44 19.87
CA ASN A 360 8.23 -17.18 20.45
C ASN A 360 6.80 -16.82 20.08
N LYS A 361 6.01 -16.41 21.05
CA LYS A 361 4.62 -16.04 20.87
C LYS A 361 4.44 -14.80 19.99
N TYR A 362 5.46 -13.94 19.93
CA TYR A 362 5.39 -12.67 19.27
C TYR A 362 6.58 -12.48 18.33
N LYS A 363 6.33 -12.66 17.04
CA LYS A 363 7.35 -12.70 15.99
C LYS A 363 7.90 -11.33 15.61
N TYR A 364 7.16 -10.27 15.80
CA TYR A 364 7.56 -8.91 15.42
C TYR A 364 8.76 -8.36 16.19
N HIS A 365 9.06 -8.94 17.34
CA HIS A 365 10.19 -8.58 18.20
C HIS A 365 11.10 -9.78 18.50
N ALA A 366 11.04 -10.83 17.65
CA ALA A 366 11.92 -11.97 17.78
C ALA A 366 13.38 -11.53 17.71
N ASN A 367 14.23 -12.14 18.52
CA ASN A 367 15.66 -11.89 18.45
C ASN A 367 16.20 -12.46 17.12
N PRO A 368 16.81 -11.64 16.24
CA PRO A 368 17.34 -12.11 14.96
C PRO A 368 18.36 -13.25 15.10
N ASN A 369 18.97 -13.41 16.26
CA ASN A 369 19.93 -14.50 16.51
C ASN A 369 19.26 -15.85 16.84
N GLU A 370 17.96 -15.87 17.07
CA GLU A 370 17.19 -17.09 17.31
C GLU A 370 16.78 -17.80 16.00
N ASP A 371 16.89 -17.12 14.87
CA ASP A 371 16.53 -17.60 13.52
C ASP A 371 17.71 -18.27 12.80
N LYS A 372 18.84 -18.51 13.47
CA LYS A 372 20.04 -19.15 12.89
C LYS A 372 20.07 -20.64 13.06
#